data_17917a81af7ce44f528d1c471168a423
#
_entry.id   17917a81af7ce44f528d1c471168a423
#
_cell.length_a   1.000
_cell.length_b   1.000
_cell.length_c   1.000
_cell.angle_alpha   90.00
_cell.angle_beta   90.00
_cell.angle_gamma   90.00
#
_symmetry.space_group_name_H-M   'P 1'
#
loop_
_entity.id
_entity.type
_entity.pdbx_description
1 polymer ?
#
loop_
_entity_poly.entity_id
_entity_poly.type
_entity_poly.pdbx_seq_one_letter_code
_entity_poly.pdbx_strand_id
1 'polypeptide(L)'
;MQRTQALHLAPLLATTLVALACEKPPNPAAPKQPSFVTVDEKTDRITGGGKLDGGRDFATFGFNARPEQGQIEWVQHCLDGMVTGSPTCSSGSFTFHGSSVTGYGPALDNPNCRAWSGTGQAKFKDPSQTDGPFGYTAEACDLGHPGRDNDTMCFTLKQVVDGGVVYDRGSTLTGGNIQRHEGATGDQATDCVVTTVTT
;
A
#
# COMPACT_ATOMS: atom_id res chain seq x y z
N MET A 1 91.69 36.49 -26.15
CA MET A 1 91.10 35.15 -25.88
C MET A 1 90.84 35.06 -24.41
N GLN A 2 89.64 35.38 -23.95
CA GLN A 2 89.23 35.28 -22.54
C GLN A 2 87.96 34.43 -22.49
N ARG A 3 88.08 33.32 -21.80
CA ARG A 3 86.92 32.44 -21.55
C ARG A 3 86.23 32.88 -20.28
N THR A 4 85.01 33.28 -20.38
CA THR A 4 84.13 33.61 -19.30
C THR A 4 83.42 32.30 -18.86
N GLN A 5 83.65 31.92 -17.59
CA GLN A 5 82.91 30.82 -17.02
C GLN A 5 81.59 31.36 -16.39
N ALA A 6 80.48 30.85 -16.81
CA ALA A 6 79.21 31.13 -16.24
C ALA A 6 78.89 30.18 -15.07
N LEU A 7 78.67 30.74 -13.91
CA LEU A 7 78.18 30.03 -12.72
C LEU A 7 76.74 29.74 -12.88
N HIS A 8 76.35 28.49 -12.89
CA HIS A 8 74.97 28.05 -12.84
C HIS A 8 74.53 27.93 -11.37
N LEU A 9 73.70 28.86 -10.94
CA LEU A 9 72.93 28.69 -9.68
C LEU A 9 71.70 27.80 -9.99
N ALA A 10 71.62 26.68 -9.29
CA ALA A 10 70.47 25.82 -9.31
C ALA A 10 69.48 26.26 -8.23
N PRO A 11 68.20 26.48 -8.53
CA PRO A 11 67.19 26.72 -7.50
C PRO A 11 66.74 25.38 -6.90
N LEU A 12 66.80 25.30 -5.57
CA LEU A 12 66.18 24.25 -4.77
C LEU A 12 64.65 24.42 -4.89
N LEU A 13 63.99 23.50 -5.58
CA LEU A 13 62.56 23.35 -5.53
C LEU A 13 62.20 22.57 -4.26
N ALA A 14 61.62 23.26 -3.29
CA ALA A 14 60.95 22.63 -2.15
C ALA A 14 59.61 22.07 -2.60
N THR A 15 59.52 20.77 -2.77
CA THR A 15 58.25 20.08 -3.02
C THR A 15 57.51 19.88 -1.72
N THR A 16 56.50 20.75 -1.47
CA THR A 16 55.52 20.52 -0.39
C THR A 16 54.60 19.38 -0.82
N LEU A 17 54.72 18.24 -0.16
CA LEU A 17 53.75 17.15 -0.22
C LEU A 17 52.44 17.61 0.47
N VAL A 18 51.43 17.97 -0.30
CA VAL A 18 50.07 18.11 0.17
C VAL A 18 49.50 16.71 0.31
N ALA A 19 49.43 16.20 1.53
CA ALA A 19 48.69 14.99 1.83
C ALA A 19 47.19 15.28 1.62
N LEU A 20 46.63 14.87 0.46
CA LEU A 20 45.19 14.78 0.29
C LEU A 20 44.69 13.68 1.24
N ALA A 21 44.16 14.09 2.38
CA ALA A 21 43.32 13.24 3.20
C ALA A 21 42.08 12.90 2.36
N CYS A 22 42.01 11.67 1.85
CA CYS A 22 40.77 11.12 1.31
C CYS A 22 39.77 11.01 2.47
N GLU A 23 38.99 12.06 2.68
CA GLU A 23 37.80 11.91 3.51
C GLU A 23 36.90 10.87 2.84
N LYS A 24 36.71 9.76 3.56
CA LYS A 24 35.75 8.73 3.17
C LYS A 24 34.37 9.38 3.05
N PRO A 25 33.69 9.34 1.88
CA PRO A 25 32.37 9.92 1.76
C PRO A 25 31.45 9.34 2.83
N PRO A 26 30.57 10.13 3.43
CA PRO A 26 29.61 9.64 4.41
C PRO A 26 28.88 8.46 3.79
N ASN A 27 28.92 7.32 4.51
CA ASN A 27 28.23 6.11 4.07
C ASN A 27 26.77 6.48 3.79
N PRO A 28 26.25 6.30 2.56
CA PRO A 28 24.84 6.59 2.33
C PRO A 28 24.06 5.80 3.36
N ALA A 29 23.19 6.48 4.11
CA ALA A 29 22.39 5.84 5.12
C ALA A 29 21.78 4.60 4.51
N ALA A 30 22.10 3.43 5.06
CA ALA A 30 21.54 2.18 4.57
C ALA A 30 20.02 2.37 4.52
N PRO A 31 19.35 1.97 3.42
CA PRO A 31 17.90 2.06 3.35
C PRO A 31 17.38 1.39 4.62
N LYS A 32 16.55 2.12 5.38
CA LYS A 32 15.91 1.55 6.57
C LYS A 32 15.20 0.31 6.10
N GLN A 33 15.75 -0.86 6.42
CA GLN A 33 15.00 -2.09 6.26
C GLN A 33 13.72 -1.91 7.09
N PRO A 34 12.55 -2.21 6.52
CA PRO A 34 11.34 -2.26 7.32
C PRO A 34 11.63 -3.21 8.48
N SER A 35 11.59 -2.68 9.69
CA SER A 35 11.74 -3.51 10.88
C SER A 35 10.46 -4.33 10.98
N PHE A 36 10.51 -5.55 10.54
CA PHE A 36 9.48 -6.52 10.85
C PHE A 36 9.54 -6.77 12.35
N VAL A 37 8.71 -6.08 13.09
CA VAL A 37 8.45 -6.46 14.47
C VAL A 37 7.77 -7.82 14.39
N THR A 38 8.34 -8.82 15.05
CA THR A 38 7.71 -10.12 15.21
C THR A 38 6.40 -9.92 15.96
N VAL A 39 5.32 -9.89 15.19
CA VAL A 39 3.95 -9.93 15.67
C VAL A 39 3.81 -11.25 16.41
N ASP A 40 3.17 -11.25 17.58
CA ASP A 40 2.60 -12.48 18.11
C ASP A 40 1.49 -12.91 17.17
N GLU A 41 1.90 -13.66 16.13
CA GLU A 41 1.15 -13.92 14.89
C GLU A 41 -0.18 -14.63 15.12
N LYS A 42 -0.41 -15.13 16.34
CA LYS A 42 -1.61 -15.91 16.66
C LYS A 42 -2.83 -15.08 17.03
N THR A 43 -2.65 -13.84 17.42
CA THR A 43 -3.74 -13.04 17.98
C THR A 43 -4.15 -11.85 17.14
N ASP A 44 -3.23 -11.26 16.36
CA ASP A 44 -3.57 -10.09 15.55
C ASP A 44 -4.42 -10.47 14.34
N ARG A 45 -5.64 -9.98 14.32
CA ARG A 45 -6.55 -10.14 13.19
C ARG A 45 -7.49 -8.95 13.10
N ILE A 46 -8.02 -8.74 11.92
CA ILE A 46 -9.11 -7.82 11.69
C ILE A 46 -10.24 -8.54 10.94
N THR A 47 -11.45 -8.31 11.38
CA THR A 47 -12.65 -8.92 10.78
C THR A 47 -13.67 -7.83 10.54
N GLY A 48 -14.51 -8.01 9.56
CA GLY A 48 -15.58 -7.04 9.35
C GLY A 48 -16.41 -7.35 8.12
N GLY A 49 -17.43 -6.54 7.98
CA GLY A 49 -18.28 -6.54 6.81
C GLY A 49 -19.16 -5.32 6.81
N GLY A 50 -19.53 -4.87 5.63
CA GLY A 50 -20.29 -3.65 5.56
C GLY A 50 -20.65 -3.22 4.15
N LYS A 51 -21.04 -1.97 4.09
CA LYS A 51 -21.43 -1.28 2.87
C LYS A 51 -20.71 0.06 2.78
N LEU A 52 -20.20 0.35 1.59
CA LEU A 52 -19.72 1.65 1.18
C LEU A 52 -20.73 2.21 0.16
N ASP A 53 -21.39 3.30 0.51
CA ASP A 53 -22.43 3.87 -0.35
C ASP A 53 -21.87 5.04 -1.16
N GLY A 54 -22.13 5.05 -2.43
CA GLY A 54 -21.80 6.12 -3.38
C GLY A 54 -23.03 6.61 -4.14
N GLY A 55 -24.23 6.39 -3.59
CA GLY A 55 -25.51 6.74 -4.21
C GLY A 55 -25.96 5.68 -5.21
N ARG A 56 -25.74 5.90 -6.50
CA ARG A 56 -26.14 4.96 -7.57
C ARG A 56 -25.21 3.74 -7.69
N ASP A 57 -24.04 3.81 -7.13
CA ASP A 57 -23.12 2.70 -6.98
C ASP A 57 -22.81 2.47 -5.50
N PHE A 58 -22.58 1.25 -5.12
CA PHE A 58 -22.18 0.91 -3.78
C PHE A 58 -21.37 -0.39 -3.79
N ALA A 59 -20.55 -0.58 -2.77
CA ALA A 59 -19.90 -1.85 -2.54
C ALA A 59 -20.38 -2.49 -1.27
N THR A 60 -20.49 -3.81 -1.27
CA THR A 60 -20.65 -4.61 -0.05
C THR A 60 -19.45 -5.54 0.08
N PHE A 61 -19.06 -5.80 1.31
CA PHE A 61 -17.88 -6.62 1.57
C PHE A 61 -18.00 -7.39 2.87
N GLY A 62 -17.20 -8.44 2.97
CA GLY A 62 -16.95 -9.18 4.20
C GLY A 62 -15.54 -9.73 4.19
N PHE A 63 -14.87 -9.72 5.32
CA PHE A 63 -13.51 -10.23 5.39
C PHE A 63 -13.14 -10.77 6.77
N ASN A 64 -12.11 -11.62 6.75
CA ASN A 64 -11.37 -12.04 7.91
C ASN A 64 -9.90 -12.10 7.47
N ALA A 65 -9.06 -11.25 8.04
CA ALA A 65 -7.65 -11.16 7.69
C ALA A 65 -6.77 -11.26 8.93
N ARG A 66 -5.70 -12.04 8.79
CA ARG A 66 -4.62 -12.21 9.75
C ARG A 66 -3.34 -12.59 9.01
N PRO A 67 -2.15 -12.58 9.64
CA PRO A 67 -0.92 -12.99 8.98
C PRO A 67 -1.07 -14.33 8.26
N GLU A 68 -0.74 -14.35 6.96
CA GLU A 68 -0.73 -15.52 6.07
C GLU A 68 -2.08 -16.24 5.88
N GLN A 69 -3.15 -15.75 6.50
CA GLN A 69 -4.46 -16.41 6.43
C GLN A 69 -5.58 -15.38 6.33
N GLY A 70 -6.58 -15.70 5.55
CA GLY A 70 -7.78 -14.89 5.48
C GLY A 70 -8.47 -14.99 4.13
N GLN A 71 -9.58 -14.30 4.07
CA GLN A 71 -10.40 -14.19 2.88
C GLN A 71 -11.09 -12.84 2.85
N ILE A 72 -11.42 -12.39 1.66
CA ILE A 72 -12.25 -11.21 1.43
C ILE A 72 -13.25 -11.50 0.31
N GLU A 73 -14.49 -11.13 0.57
CA GLU A 73 -15.53 -11.02 -0.45
C GLU A 73 -15.78 -9.55 -0.73
N TRP A 74 -15.82 -9.18 -2.00
CA TRP A 74 -16.13 -7.82 -2.42
C TRP A 74 -17.14 -7.86 -3.56
N VAL A 75 -18.21 -7.10 -3.44
CA VAL A 75 -19.23 -6.98 -4.48
C VAL A 75 -19.44 -5.51 -4.82
N GLN A 76 -19.04 -5.11 -6.02
CA GLN A 76 -19.34 -3.79 -6.55
C GLN A 76 -20.69 -3.85 -7.28
N HIS A 77 -21.59 -2.97 -6.89
CA HIS A 77 -22.91 -2.80 -7.49
C HIS A 77 -22.95 -1.50 -8.29
N CYS A 78 -23.28 -1.58 -9.57
CA CYS A 78 -23.48 -0.47 -10.47
C CYS A 78 -24.90 -0.56 -11.01
N LEU A 79 -25.81 0.29 -10.50
CA LEU A 79 -27.26 0.13 -10.72
C LEU A 79 -27.67 0.33 -12.18
N ASP A 80 -26.93 1.14 -12.94
CA ASP A 80 -27.23 1.42 -14.35
C ASP A 80 -26.19 0.82 -15.33
N GLY A 81 -25.56 -0.27 -14.93
CA GLY A 81 -24.43 -0.82 -15.68
C GLY A 81 -23.17 0.02 -15.51
N MET A 82 -22.43 0.26 -16.60
CA MET A 82 -21.31 1.22 -16.56
C MET A 82 -21.84 2.64 -16.48
N VAL A 83 -21.72 3.27 -15.30
CA VAL A 83 -22.10 4.67 -15.14
C VAL A 83 -20.98 5.52 -15.71
N THR A 84 -21.24 6.15 -16.85
CA THR A 84 -20.32 7.09 -17.45
C THR A 84 -20.00 8.21 -16.44
N GLY A 85 -18.74 8.32 -16.02
CA GLY A 85 -18.29 9.33 -15.08
C GLY A 85 -18.17 8.87 -13.61
N SER A 86 -18.57 7.64 -13.26
CA SER A 86 -18.25 7.08 -11.95
C SER A 86 -16.95 6.27 -12.03
N PRO A 87 -15.87 6.69 -11.37
CA PRO A 87 -14.60 5.94 -11.38
C PRO A 87 -14.75 4.54 -10.79
N THR A 88 -15.66 4.36 -9.84
CA THR A 88 -15.91 3.07 -9.18
C THR A 88 -16.78 2.12 -10.01
N CYS A 89 -17.43 2.61 -11.08
CA CYS A 89 -18.21 1.82 -12.01
C CYS A 89 -17.61 1.77 -13.44
N SER A 90 -16.38 2.18 -13.62
CA SER A 90 -15.69 2.09 -14.92
C SER A 90 -15.53 0.65 -15.39
N SER A 91 -15.39 -0.31 -14.47
CA SER A 91 -15.34 -1.75 -14.74
C SER A 91 -16.69 -2.45 -14.60
N GLY A 92 -17.79 -1.69 -14.39
CA GLY A 92 -19.12 -2.25 -14.16
C GLY A 92 -19.25 -2.95 -12.80
N SER A 93 -20.36 -3.68 -12.63
CA SER A 93 -20.55 -4.52 -11.44
C SER A 93 -19.69 -5.77 -11.53
N PHE A 94 -19.10 -6.15 -10.38
CA PHE A 94 -18.32 -7.38 -10.28
C PHE A 94 -18.39 -7.97 -8.87
N THR A 95 -17.99 -9.23 -8.78
CA THR A 95 -17.72 -9.91 -7.52
C THR A 95 -16.25 -10.31 -7.49
N PHE A 96 -15.62 -10.17 -6.34
CA PHE A 96 -14.27 -10.65 -6.11
C PHE A 96 -14.22 -11.53 -4.87
N HIS A 97 -13.53 -12.64 -4.96
CA HIS A 97 -13.29 -13.57 -3.87
C HIS A 97 -11.77 -13.71 -3.67
N GLY A 98 -11.24 -13.04 -2.65
CA GLY A 98 -9.85 -13.15 -2.23
C GLY A 98 -9.66 -14.32 -1.29
N SER A 99 -8.81 -15.26 -1.69
CA SER A 99 -8.60 -16.55 -0.99
C SER A 99 -7.24 -16.65 -0.32
N SER A 100 -6.37 -15.64 -0.46
CA SER A 100 -5.04 -15.62 0.16
C SER A 100 -4.75 -14.27 0.76
N VAL A 101 -3.95 -14.27 1.83
CA VAL A 101 -3.32 -13.10 2.43
C VAL A 101 -1.81 -13.32 2.35
N THR A 102 -1.09 -12.47 1.64
CA THR A 102 0.36 -12.58 1.42
C THR A 102 1.17 -11.49 2.14
N GLY A 103 0.52 -10.40 2.54
CA GLY A 103 1.08 -9.36 3.38
C GLY A 103 0.01 -8.92 4.37
N TYR A 104 0.37 -8.69 5.61
CA TYR A 104 -0.54 -8.26 6.66
C TYR A 104 0.22 -7.49 7.73
N GLY A 105 -0.34 -6.38 8.18
CA GLY A 105 0.22 -5.59 9.28
C GLY A 105 -0.59 -4.32 9.56
N PRO A 106 -0.22 -3.56 10.59
CA PRO A 106 -0.80 -2.25 10.83
C PRO A 106 -0.57 -1.31 9.64
N ALA A 107 -1.53 -0.44 9.36
CA ALA A 107 -1.33 0.63 8.39
C ALA A 107 -0.38 1.70 8.95
N LEU A 108 0.34 2.40 8.04
CA LEU A 108 1.45 3.28 8.41
C LEU A 108 1.09 4.36 9.43
N ASP A 109 -0.10 4.91 9.37
CA ASP A 109 -0.45 6.12 10.12
C ASP A 109 -1.49 5.88 11.23
N ASN A 110 -2.01 4.66 11.35
CA ASN A 110 -3.06 4.40 12.33
C ASN A 110 -3.00 2.98 12.91
N PRO A 111 -2.71 2.85 14.22
CA PRO A 111 -2.61 1.54 14.88
C PRO A 111 -3.94 0.76 14.93
N ASN A 112 -5.08 1.43 14.73
CA ASN A 112 -6.38 0.78 14.66
C ASN A 112 -6.71 0.21 13.28
N CYS A 113 -5.85 0.48 12.29
CA CYS A 113 -6.00 -0.02 10.94
C CYS A 113 -5.10 -1.23 10.69
N ARG A 114 -5.56 -2.09 9.77
CA ARG A 114 -4.76 -3.17 9.21
C ARG A 114 -4.80 -3.09 7.69
N ALA A 115 -3.62 -3.19 7.10
CA ALA A 115 -3.45 -3.33 5.67
C ALA A 115 -3.02 -4.75 5.34
N TRP A 116 -3.54 -5.29 4.25
CA TRP A 116 -3.14 -6.60 3.74
C TRP A 116 -3.24 -6.67 2.23
N SER A 117 -2.55 -7.64 1.66
CA SER A 117 -2.59 -7.94 0.23
C SER A 117 -2.80 -9.43 0.00
N GLY A 118 -3.12 -9.78 -1.24
CA GLY A 118 -3.28 -11.16 -1.61
C GLY A 118 -3.71 -11.32 -3.06
N THR A 119 -4.23 -12.50 -3.36
CA THR A 119 -4.79 -12.83 -4.67
C THR A 119 -6.17 -13.46 -4.53
N GLY A 120 -6.94 -13.41 -5.61
CA GLY A 120 -8.28 -13.97 -5.66
C GLY A 120 -8.83 -14.03 -7.07
N GLN A 121 -10.13 -14.30 -7.20
CA GLN A 121 -10.84 -14.40 -8.46
C GLN A 121 -11.89 -13.30 -8.57
N ALA A 122 -11.88 -12.59 -9.69
CA ALA A 122 -12.93 -11.62 -10.02
C ALA A 122 -13.84 -12.17 -11.12
N LYS A 123 -15.14 -11.85 -11.01
CA LYS A 123 -16.14 -12.07 -12.04
C LYS A 123 -16.87 -10.78 -12.35
N PHE A 124 -16.76 -10.33 -13.57
CA PHE A 124 -17.38 -9.10 -14.05
C PHE A 124 -18.73 -9.40 -14.71
N LYS A 125 -19.69 -8.48 -14.53
CA LYS A 125 -20.96 -8.56 -15.27
C LYS A 125 -20.84 -8.00 -16.68
N ASP A 126 -19.88 -7.11 -16.91
CA ASP A 126 -19.59 -6.56 -18.22
C ASP A 126 -18.78 -7.58 -19.04
N PRO A 127 -19.29 -8.06 -20.18
CA PRO A 127 -18.61 -9.05 -21.01
C PRO A 127 -17.33 -8.49 -21.70
N SER A 128 -17.11 -7.18 -21.67
CA SER A 128 -15.86 -6.57 -22.16
C SER A 128 -14.69 -6.73 -21.17
N GLN A 129 -15.00 -7.05 -19.92
CA GLN A 129 -13.99 -7.32 -18.89
C GLN A 129 -13.65 -8.82 -18.87
N THR A 130 -12.44 -9.12 -18.47
CA THR A 130 -11.96 -10.50 -18.40
C THR A 130 -12.03 -11.01 -16.97
N ASP A 131 -12.79 -12.08 -16.76
CA ASP A 131 -12.78 -12.83 -15.50
C ASP A 131 -11.41 -13.47 -15.27
N GLY A 132 -11.02 -13.62 -14.02
CA GLY A 132 -9.80 -14.36 -13.73
C GLY A 132 -9.11 -13.97 -12.41
N PRO A 133 -7.84 -14.37 -12.29
CA PRO A 133 -7.05 -14.06 -11.11
C PRO A 133 -6.62 -12.61 -11.10
N PHE A 134 -6.78 -11.96 -9.93
CA PHE A 134 -6.32 -10.60 -9.65
C PHE A 134 -5.55 -10.58 -8.34
N GLY A 135 -4.59 -9.66 -8.26
CA GLY A 135 -4.03 -9.20 -7.00
C GLY A 135 -4.97 -8.21 -6.33
N TYR A 136 -4.88 -8.07 -5.02
CA TYR A 136 -5.60 -7.04 -4.29
C TYR A 136 -4.76 -6.46 -3.14
N THR A 137 -5.10 -5.24 -2.76
CA THR A 137 -4.72 -4.65 -1.49
C THR A 137 -5.97 -4.17 -0.79
N ALA A 138 -5.98 -4.26 0.53
CA ALA A 138 -7.07 -3.80 1.36
C ALA A 138 -6.55 -3.16 2.63
N GLU A 139 -7.29 -2.16 3.12
CA GLU A 139 -7.07 -1.56 4.43
C GLU A 139 -8.41 -1.40 5.12
N ALA A 140 -8.45 -1.77 6.39
CA ALA A 140 -9.64 -1.62 7.22
C ALA A 140 -9.27 -1.03 8.58
N CYS A 141 -10.10 -0.14 9.07
CA CYS A 141 -9.89 0.56 10.33
C CYS A 141 -11.10 0.39 11.25
N ASP A 142 -10.82 -0.04 12.48
CA ASP A 142 -11.76 -0.05 13.60
C ASP A 142 -11.63 1.29 14.35
N LEU A 143 -12.50 2.24 14.05
CA LEU A 143 -12.41 3.61 14.56
C LEU A 143 -13.51 3.96 15.56
N GLY A 144 -14.44 3.04 15.82
CA GLY A 144 -15.45 3.24 16.82
C GLY A 144 -16.68 2.35 16.74
N HIS A 145 -17.51 2.43 17.76
CA HIS A 145 -18.77 1.70 17.83
C HIS A 145 -19.97 2.67 17.89
N PRO A 146 -20.99 2.44 17.04
CA PRO A 146 -21.06 1.44 15.99
C PRO A 146 -20.07 1.75 14.85
N GLY A 147 -19.64 0.74 14.10
CA GLY A 147 -18.71 0.91 12.97
C GLY A 147 -19.29 1.72 11.82
N ARG A 148 -20.63 1.71 11.67
CA ARG A 148 -21.32 2.61 10.76
C ARG A 148 -20.96 4.07 11.07
N ASP A 149 -20.63 4.84 10.04
CA ASP A 149 -20.25 6.25 10.08
C ASP A 149 -18.91 6.53 10.82
N ASN A 150 -18.21 5.49 11.28
CA ASN A 150 -16.90 5.58 11.94
C ASN A 150 -15.82 4.76 11.23
N ASP A 151 -16.03 3.47 11.05
CA ASP A 151 -15.04 2.59 10.46
C ASP A 151 -14.80 2.91 8.98
N THR A 152 -13.60 2.62 8.51
CA THR A 152 -13.25 2.84 7.11
C THR A 152 -12.76 1.56 6.46
N MET A 153 -13.06 1.42 5.17
CA MET A 153 -12.59 0.32 4.34
C MET A 153 -12.08 0.85 3.01
N CYS A 154 -10.92 0.36 2.60
CA CYS A 154 -10.33 0.62 1.29
C CYS A 154 -10.00 -0.70 0.61
N PHE A 155 -10.27 -0.81 -0.69
CA PHE A 155 -10.00 -1.99 -1.50
C PHE A 155 -9.55 -1.60 -2.90
N THR A 156 -8.42 -2.15 -3.33
CA THR A 156 -7.86 -1.96 -4.67
C THR A 156 -7.70 -3.32 -5.34
N LEU A 157 -8.21 -3.44 -6.56
CA LEU A 157 -8.04 -4.61 -7.43
C LEU A 157 -6.98 -4.33 -8.48
N LYS A 158 -6.03 -5.24 -8.65
CA LYS A 158 -4.86 -5.07 -9.52
C LYS A 158 -4.69 -6.24 -10.47
N GLN A 159 -4.24 -5.97 -11.68
CA GLN A 159 -3.80 -7.01 -12.61
C GLN A 159 -2.59 -7.75 -12.03
N VAL A 160 -2.57 -9.09 -12.18
CA VAL A 160 -1.44 -9.91 -11.68
C VAL A 160 -0.17 -9.69 -12.51
N VAL A 161 -0.31 -9.39 -13.79
CA VAL A 161 0.81 -9.35 -14.74
C VAL A 161 1.67 -8.10 -14.59
N ASP A 162 1.06 -6.94 -14.42
CA ASP A 162 1.75 -5.64 -14.43
C ASP A 162 1.45 -4.78 -13.18
N GLY A 163 0.56 -5.25 -12.31
CA GLY A 163 0.13 -4.52 -11.12
C GLY A 163 -0.78 -3.32 -11.42
N GLY A 164 -1.25 -3.19 -12.67
CA GLY A 164 -2.14 -2.10 -13.08
C GLY A 164 -3.44 -2.11 -12.28
N VAL A 165 -3.82 -0.93 -11.75
CA VAL A 165 -5.05 -0.78 -10.98
C VAL A 165 -6.26 -0.86 -11.91
N VAL A 166 -7.16 -1.80 -11.62
CA VAL A 166 -8.42 -2.02 -12.35
C VAL A 166 -9.59 -1.35 -11.64
N TYR A 167 -9.51 -1.32 -10.32
CA TYR A 167 -10.56 -0.77 -9.48
C TYR A 167 -9.95 -0.31 -8.16
N ASP A 168 -10.45 0.81 -7.65
CA ASP A 168 -10.09 1.35 -6.36
C ASP A 168 -11.31 2.01 -5.70
N ARG A 169 -11.51 1.73 -4.41
CA ARG A 169 -12.56 2.34 -3.62
C ARG A 169 -12.20 2.37 -2.14
N GLY A 170 -12.32 3.54 -1.54
CA GLY A 170 -12.14 3.72 -0.11
C GLY A 170 -13.14 4.74 0.44
N SER A 171 -13.76 4.42 1.59
CA SER A 171 -14.71 5.31 2.24
C SER A 171 -15.00 4.87 3.68
N THR A 172 -15.67 5.75 4.42
CA THR A 172 -16.34 5.40 5.68
C THR A 172 -17.54 4.49 5.41
N LEU A 173 -17.78 3.54 6.32
CA LEU A 173 -18.90 2.61 6.23
C LEU A 173 -20.25 3.36 6.38
N THR A 174 -21.17 3.07 5.48
CA THR A 174 -22.58 3.49 5.61
C THR A 174 -23.45 2.43 6.29
N GLY A 175 -22.88 1.26 6.54
CA GLY A 175 -23.50 0.16 7.28
C GLY A 175 -22.50 -0.95 7.54
N GLY A 176 -22.67 -1.67 8.64
CA GLY A 176 -21.77 -2.73 9.06
C GLY A 176 -20.84 -2.36 10.20
N ASN A 177 -19.81 -3.15 10.40
CA ASN A 177 -18.83 -2.97 11.48
C ASN A 177 -17.51 -3.64 11.11
N ILE A 178 -16.42 -3.04 11.53
CA ILE A 178 -15.08 -3.60 11.49
C ILE A 178 -14.61 -3.79 12.92
N GLN A 179 -13.91 -4.86 13.21
CA GLN A 179 -13.41 -5.15 14.54
C GLN A 179 -11.96 -5.64 14.46
N ARG A 180 -11.07 -4.89 15.09
CA ARG A 180 -9.70 -5.28 15.33
C ARG A 180 -9.63 -6.13 16.59
N HIS A 181 -8.97 -7.25 16.50
CA HIS A 181 -8.64 -8.10 17.63
C HIS A 181 -7.17 -7.88 17.97
N GLU A 182 -6.86 -7.72 19.25
CA GLU A 182 -5.54 -7.30 19.71
C GLU A 182 -4.40 -8.19 19.20
N GLY A 183 -3.33 -7.56 18.85
CA GLY A 183 -2.07 -8.09 18.37
C GLY A 183 -1.12 -6.92 18.02
N ALA A 184 0.08 -7.20 17.71
CA ALA A 184 1.27 -6.38 17.75
C ALA A 184 1.36 -5.11 16.86
N THR A 185 2.49 -4.44 17.04
CA THR A 185 2.92 -3.20 16.43
C THR A 185 3.84 -3.44 15.23
N GLY A 186 3.60 -2.80 14.12
CA GLY A 186 4.41 -2.80 12.89
C GLY A 186 3.62 -2.11 11.77
N ASP A 187 4.26 -1.49 10.81
CA ASP A 187 3.61 -0.66 9.79
C ASP A 187 3.67 -1.30 8.41
N GLN A 188 2.52 -1.39 7.72
CA GLN A 188 2.42 -1.79 6.32
C GLN A 188 2.05 -0.59 5.45
N ALA A 189 2.74 -0.45 4.33
CA ALA A 189 2.34 0.53 3.32
C ALA A 189 1.11 0.02 2.56
N THR A 190 0.16 0.91 2.32
CA THR A 190 -1.02 0.65 1.48
C THR A 190 -1.09 1.66 0.34
N ASP A 191 -1.60 1.21 -0.80
CA ASP A 191 -1.88 2.08 -1.94
C ASP A 191 -3.32 2.65 -1.89
N CYS A 192 -4.07 2.27 -0.86
CA CYS A 192 -5.44 2.72 -0.69
C CYS A 192 -5.51 4.17 -0.22
N VAL A 193 -6.42 4.91 -0.79
CA VAL A 193 -6.76 6.27 -0.37
C VAL A 193 -8.23 6.31 0.04
N VAL A 194 -8.48 6.58 1.31
CA VAL A 194 -9.84 6.80 1.80
C VAL A 194 -10.26 8.21 1.44
N THR A 195 -11.19 8.35 0.51
CA THR A 195 -11.76 9.64 0.16
C THR A 195 -12.90 9.98 1.12
N THR A 196 -12.65 10.89 2.05
CA THR A 196 -13.72 11.48 2.87
C THR A 196 -14.47 12.49 2.03
N VAL A 197 -15.69 12.18 1.66
CA VAL A 197 -16.62 13.16 1.06
C VAL A 197 -17.13 14.02 2.21
N THR A 198 -16.58 15.22 2.33
CA THR A 198 -17.13 16.24 3.22
C THR A 198 -18.41 16.77 2.57
N THR A 199 -19.56 16.51 3.16
CA THR A 199 -20.87 17.05 2.79
C THR A 199 -21.03 18.47 3.29
#